data_7530fd7b89348aaa36e85492b56e3a4d
#
_entry.id   7530fd7b89348aaa36e85492b56e3a4d
#
_cell.length_a   1.000
_cell.length_b   1.000
_cell.length_c   1.000
_cell.angle_alpha   90.00
_cell.angle_beta   90.00
_cell.angle_gamma   90.00
#
_symmetry.space_group_name_H-M   'P 1'
#
loop_
_entity.id
_entity.type
_entity.pdbx_description
1 polymer ?
#
loop_
_entity_poly.entity_id
_entity_poly.type
_entity_poly.pdbx_seq_one_letter_code
_entity_poly.pdbx_strand_id
1 'polypeptide(L)'
;MKWREQSWRVRNRVGLALAGLVVLLGTAQCGRSGPASSSKAAVLRVGVGGVPQSGLQQYLANLSVEGLIAPYEDGRLRPWLAESWETAPDRLSVTVHLRPTARFHDGTPVTASLIAQALRSTLPNLLGPVFQEDVSEIVALDDRRLQIRLRQPSQILIEALEIAIRKPGKPSVGTGAYLMSPDSPSEVRANSNYYLERPALARIAFQTYPTIRTAWAELLRGNLDMLYEVNMDALDSLQASRNVSVFSFLRHYQYVIMFGDSMPALKDSAVRRELNAALDRAAIVRQVLNGHGLPSVGPVPPRHWALSASAPRFDFDPALAKKLAARHLHFTCLVAADSVYERLALVVKQQLAEASVDMTVKEVTQDEILQAGQERKFEALLIEVVSGPSMFRPFRHFYSKTPFEMKPAGNAIIDAALDRIRRAPSDEEYRLGVADFQRAIVNDPPEVFLIWAERARAVNHRFEVPTPDDGRDIINTARLWRPATAQQLASRN
;
A
#
# COMPACT_ATOMS: atom_id res chain seq x y z
N MET A 1 -27.76 11.43 33.22
CA MET A 1 -27.37 12.85 33.22
C MET A 1 -27.90 13.48 31.94
N LYS A 2 -28.79 14.44 32.07
CA LYS A 2 -29.63 15.00 31.00
C LYS A 2 -28.82 15.98 30.15
N TRP A 3 -28.86 15.88 28.84
CA TRP A 3 -28.45 16.94 27.92
C TRP A 3 -29.68 17.61 27.35
N ARG A 4 -29.69 18.94 27.46
CA ARG A 4 -30.79 19.86 27.09
C ARG A 4 -30.70 20.19 25.61
N GLU A 5 -31.86 20.07 24.95
CA GLU A 5 -32.18 20.70 23.65
C GLU A 5 -32.27 22.21 23.80
N GLN A 6 -31.71 22.96 22.90
CA GLN A 6 -32.05 24.37 22.69
C GLN A 6 -32.43 24.63 21.24
N SER A 7 -33.68 24.84 21.05
CA SER A 7 -34.34 25.29 19.83
C SER A 7 -34.13 26.79 19.57
N TRP A 8 -33.80 27.16 18.34
CA TRP A 8 -33.84 28.56 17.89
C TRP A 8 -35.02 28.82 16.99
N ARG A 9 -35.85 29.79 17.37
CA ARG A 9 -37.05 30.26 16.70
C ARG A 9 -36.70 31.28 15.61
N VAL A 10 -37.33 31.10 14.43
CA VAL A 10 -37.43 32.05 13.35
C VAL A 10 -38.34 33.21 13.77
N ARG A 11 -37.95 34.44 13.44
CA ARG A 11 -38.83 35.63 13.52
C ARG A 11 -38.84 36.35 12.18
N ASN A 12 -39.98 36.25 11.50
CA ASN A 12 -40.37 37.06 10.34
C ASN A 12 -40.55 38.51 10.78
N ARG A 13 -40.13 39.48 9.98
CA ARG A 13 -40.74 40.81 9.87
C ARG A 13 -40.83 41.28 8.43
N VAL A 14 -42.02 41.51 8.01
CA VAL A 14 -42.48 42.13 6.76
C VAL A 14 -42.30 43.65 6.92
N GLY A 15 -41.89 44.32 5.87
CA GLY A 15 -41.85 45.79 5.79
C GLY A 15 -41.90 46.29 4.35
N LEU A 16 -42.90 47.08 4.09
CA LEU A 16 -43.50 47.56 2.84
C LEU A 16 -42.58 48.38 1.90
N ALA A 17 -43.05 48.39 0.68
CA ALA A 17 -42.60 49.10 -0.52
C ALA A 17 -42.56 50.62 -0.40
N LEU A 18 -41.68 51.26 -1.21
CA LEU A 18 -41.87 52.58 -1.77
C LEU A 18 -41.19 52.65 -3.15
N ALA A 19 -41.99 52.95 -4.14
CA ALA A 19 -41.59 53.15 -5.52
C ALA A 19 -40.86 54.50 -5.68
N GLY A 20 -39.77 54.50 -6.41
CA GLY A 20 -39.04 55.70 -6.85
C GLY A 20 -38.48 55.52 -8.24
N LEU A 21 -39.15 56.13 -9.21
CA LEU A 21 -38.79 56.23 -10.63
C LEU A 21 -37.57 57.08 -10.80
N VAL A 22 -36.45 56.61 -11.34
CA VAL A 22 -35.33 57.44 -11.82
C VAL A 22 -34.89 56.90 -13.18
N VAL A 23 -34.81 57.89 -14.07
CA VAL A 23 -34.62 57.87 -15.51
C VAL A 23 -33.24 57.28 -15.91
N LEU A 24 -33.29 56.50 -16.97
CA LEU A 24 -32.15 55.99 -17.74
C LEU A 24 -31.23 57.08 -18.26
N LEU A 25 -29.96 56.97 -18.00
CA LEU A 25 -28.87 57.42 -18.88
C LEU A 25 -27.95 56.21 -19.13
N GLY A 26 -28.02 55.68 -20.32
CA GLY A 26 -27.19 54.58 -20.78
C GLY A 26 -25.74 55.06 -21.00
N THR A 27 -24.82 54.42 -20.27
CA THR A 27 -23.42 54.34 -20.69
C THR A 27 -23.15 52.89 -21.05
N ALA A 28 -23.01 52.63 -22.32
CA ALA A 28 -22.51 51.36 -22.83
C ALA A 28 -21.08 51.19 -22.37
N GLN A 29 -20.88 50.47 -21.27
CA GLN A 29 -19.56 50.03 -20.83
C GLN A 29 -19.29 48.71 -21.54
N CYS A 30 -18.56 48.77 -22.65
CA CYS A 30 -17.92 47.62 -23.26
C CYS A 30 -17.06 46.94 -22.20
N GLY A 31 -17.60 45.92 -21.55
CA GLY A 31 -16.84 44.98 -20.75
C GLY A 31 -15.83 44.30 -21.66
N ARG A 32 -14.58 44.75 -21.63
CA ARG A 32 -13.46 43.93 -22.08
C ARG A 32 -13.43 42.74 -21.19
N SER A 33 -13.95 41.61 -21.67
CA SER A 33 -13.56 40.29 -21.20
C SER A 33 -12.05 40.20 -21.42
N GLY A 34 -11.28 40.48 -20.38
CA GLY A 34 -9.85 40.20 -20.36
C GLY A 34 -9.65 38.72 -20.77
N PRO A 35 -8.59 38.40 -21.47
CA PRO A 35 -8.30 37.02 -21.83
C PRO A 35 -8.29 36.22 -20.55
N ALA A 36 -9.11 35.16 -20.49
CA ALA A 36 -9.07 34.18 -19.44
C ALA A 36 -7.60 33.79 -19.28
N SER A 37 -6.98 34.15 -18.15
CA SER A 37 -5.61 33.82 -17.85
C SER A 37 -5.54 32.27 -18.05
N SER A 38 -4.79 31.87 -19.07
CA SER A 38 -4.49 30.47 -19.29
C SER A 38 -3.74 30.01 -18.04
N SER A 39 -4.43 29.39 -17.10
CA SER A 39 -3.78 28.84 -15.90
C SER A 39 -2.72 27.89 -16.42
N LYS A 40 -1.47 28.24 -16.19
CA LYS A 40 -0.34 27.38 -16.54
C LYS A 40 -0.64 25.99 -15.99
N ALA A 41 -0.68 24.98 -16.87
CA ALA A 41 -1.05 23.62 -16.49
C ALA A 41 -0.22 23.18 -15.27
N ALA A 42 -0.88 22.82 -14.18
CA ALA A 42 -0.22 22.51 -12.91
C ALA A 42 0.65 21.28 -13.04
N VAL A 43 1.92 21.40 -12.68
CA VAL A 43 2.91 20.32 -12.68
C VAL A 43 3.38 20.09 -11.25
N LEU A 44 3.31 18.85 -10.78
CA LEU A 44 3.89 18.43 -9.52
C LEU A 44 5.29 17.84 -9.80
N ARG A 45 6.33 18.45 -9.23
CA ARG A 45 7.72 18.01 -9.33
C ARG A 45 8.07 17.17 -8.12
N VAL A 46 8.30 15.86 -8.32
CA VAL A 46 8.54 14.89 -7.26
C VAL A 46 10.01 14.48 -7.25
N GLY A 47 10.69 14.69 -6.14
CA GLY A 47 12.06 14.23 -5.92
C GLY A 47 12.11 12.82 -5.37
N VAL A 48 12.98 11.99 -5.94
CA VAL A 48 13.24 10.62 -5.52
C VAL A 48 14.75 10.44 -5.35
N GLY A 49 15.19 9.96 -4.20
CA GLY A 49 16.60 9.72 -3.89
C GLY A 49 16.96 8.26 -3.85
N GLY A 50 18.12 7.90 -4.42
CA GLY A 50 18.69 6.54 -4.30
C GLY A 50 17.88 5.41 -4.95
N VAL A 51 16.94 5.71 -5.84
CA VAL A 51 16.05 4.72 -6.46
C VAL A 51 16.55 4.38 -7.86
N PRO A 52 16.72 3.10 -8.22
CA PRO A 52 17.04 2.68 -9.56
C PRO A 52 15.88 2.94 -10.53
N GLN A 53 16.18 2.93 -11.84
CA GLN A 53 15.19 3.20 -12.88
C GLN A 53 13.99 2.25 -12.84
N SER A 54 14.19 1.00 -12.48
CA SER A 54 13.11 -0.01 -12.31
C SER A 54 12.14 0.37 -11.20
N GLY A 55 12.64 0.88 -10.07
CA GLY A 55 11.81 1.38 -8.98
C GLY A 55 10.99 2.60 -9.37
N LEU A 56 11.59 3.52 -10.14
CA LEU A 56 10.86 4.68 -10.68
C LEU A 56 9.70 4.24 -11.58
N GLN A 57 9.92 3.27 -12.48
CA GLN A 57 8.86 2.75 -13.34
C GLN A 57 7.70 2.16 -12.55
N GLN A 58 7.98 1.53 -11.40
CA GLN A 58 6.92 1.02 -10.52
C GLN A 58 6.09 2.16 -9.91
N TYR A 59 6.71 3.29 -9.51
CA TYR A 59 5.98 4.45 -8.98
C TYR A 59 5.05 5.07 -10.03
N LEU A 60 5.52 5.21 -11.27
CA LEU A 60 4.71 5.69 -12.40
C LEU A 60 3.55 4.73 -12.70
N ALA A 61 3.83 3.43 -12.72
CA ALA A 61 2.82 2.41 -12.97
C ALA A 61 1.70 2.44 -11.91
N ASN A 62 2.02 2.64 -10.63
CA ASN A 62 1.04 2.73 -9.54
C ASN A 62 0.05 3.90 -9.70
N LEU A 63 0.43 4.96 -10.42
CA LEU A 63 -0.46 6.08 -10.76
C LEU A 63 -1.29 5.82 -12.03
N SER A 64 -0.91 4.82 -12.82
CA SER A 64 -1.48 4.56 -14.15
C SER A 64 -2.41 3.35 -14.20
N VAL A 65 -2.38 2.48 -13.20
CA VAL A 65 -3.20 1.25 -13.17
C VAL A 65 -4.03 1.18 -11.90
N GLU A 66 -5.16 0.47 -12.00
CA GLU A 66 -6.12 0.31 -10.91
C GLU A 66 -6.66 -1.11 -10.89
N GLY A 67 -7.12 -1.57 -9.70
CA GLY A 67 -7.88 -2.80 -9.56
C GLY A 67 -9.38 -2.58 -9.77
N LEU A 68 -10.14 -3.66 -9.81
CA LEU A 68 -11.61 -3.59 -9.78
C LEU A 68 -12.09 -3.05 -8.44
N ILE A 69 -11.44 -3.44 -7.38
CA ILE A 69 -11.65 -2.99 -6.00
C ILE A 69 -10.37 -2.41 -5.43
N ALA A 70 -10.46 -1.71 -4.33
CA ALA A 70 -9.32 -1.26 -3.55
C ALA A 70 -9.55 -1.53 -2.06
N PRO A 71 -8.56 -1.99 -1.31
CA PRO A 71 -8.71 -2.13 0.12
C PRO A 71 -8.62 -0.77 0.82
N TYR A 72 -9.33 -0.62 1.94
CA TYR A 72 -9.07 0.42 2.94
C TYR A 72 -7.80 0.08 3.73
N GLU A 73 -7.36 0.99 4.60
CA GLU A 73 -6.21 0.79 5.50
C GLU A 73 -6.40 -0.42 6.42
N ASP A 74 -7.63 -0.69 6.83
CA ASP A 74 -7.98 -1.83 7.67
C ASP A 74 -8.19 -3.14 6.91
N GLY A 75 -7.99 -3.16 5.58
CA GLY A 75 -8.15 -4.34 4.74
C GLY A 75 -9.57 -4.59 4.25
N ARG A 76 -10.59 -3.85 4.69
CA ARG A 76 -11.93 -3.92 4.10
C ARG A 76 -11.90 -3.41 2.66
N LEU A 77 -12.79 -3.94 1.84
CA LEU A 77 -12.79 -3.67 0.40
C LEU A 77 -13.79 -2.57 0.04
N ARG A 78 -13.44 -1.78 -0.96
CA ARG A 78 -14.32 -0.77 -1.57
C ARG A 78 -14.33 -0.88 -3.09
N PRO A 79 -15.42 -0.47 -3.74
CA PRO A 79 -15.46 -0.36 -5.19
C PRO A 79 -14.40 0.63 -5.71
N TRP A 80 -13.80 0.29 -6.88
CA TRP A 80 -12.87 1.20 -7.55
C TRP A 80 -13.21 1.28 -9.05
N LEU A 81 -12.54 0.51 -9.93
CA LEU A 81 -12.94 0.40 -11.34
C LEU A 81 -14.30 -0.30 -11.49
N ALA A 82 -14.62 -1.24 -10.61
CA ALA A 82 -15.98 -1.68 -10.38
C ALA A 82 -16.79 -0.59 -9.66
N GLU A 83 -18.07 -0.47 -9.98
CA GLU A 83 -19.04 0.36 -9.27
C GLU A 83 -19.58 -0.37 -8.03
N SER A 84 -19.78 -1.69 -8.17
CA SER A 84 -20.21 -2.59 -7.09
C SER A 84 -19.87 -4.03 -7.43
N TRP A 85 -20.04 -4.91 -6.47
CA TRP A 85 -20.07 -6.36 -6.69
C TRP A 85 -21.07 -7.01 -5.75
N GLU A 86 -21.57 -8.17 -6.16
CA GLU A 86 -22.54 -8.98 -5.42
C GLU A 86 -22.10 -10.43 -5.40
N THR A 87 -22.16 -11.04 -4.22
CA THR A 87 -21.94 -12.46 -4.06
C THR A 87 -23.29 -13.17 -3.99
N ALA A 88 -23.48 -14.21 -4.79
CA ALA A 88 -24.71 -15.00 -4.76
C ALA A 88 -24.93 -15.66 -3.37
N PRO A 89 -26.19 -15.96 -2.99
CA PRO A 89 -26.50 -16.57 -1.69
C PRO A 89 -25.77 -17.89 -1.41
N ASP A 90 -25.54 -18.72 -2.43
CA ASP A 90 -24.76 -19.97 -2.37
C ASP A 90 -23.26 -19.72 -2.33
N ARG A 91 -22.83 -18.46 -2.55
CA ARG A 91 -21.44 -18.01 -2.59
C ARG A 91 -20.61 -18.69 -3.70
N LEU A 92 -21.25 -19.25 -4.70
CA LEU A 92 -20.60 -19.90 -5.84
C LEU A 92 -20.54 -19.00 -7.07
N SER A 93 -20.91 -17.73 -6.96
CA SER A 93 -20.63 -16.72 -7.97
C SER A 93 -20.50 -15.32 -7.40
N VAL A 94 -19.67 -14.52 -8.04
CA VAL A 94 -19.49 -13.08 -7.77
C VAL A 94 -19.78 -12.34 -9.06
N THR A 95 -20.77 -11.45 -9.03
CA THR A 95 -21.09 -10.56 -10.16
C THR A 95 -20.51 -9.18 -9.88
N VAL A 96 -19.65 -8.71 -10.77
CA VAL A 96 -19.00 -7.39 -10.69
C VAL A 96 -19.63 -6.46 -11.70
N HIS A 97 -20.06 -5.29 -11.26
CA HIS A 97 -20.64 -4.23 -12.07
C HIS A 97 -19.55 -3.19 -12.39
N LEU A 98 -19.25 -3.01 -13.66
CA LEU A 98 -18.23 -2.06 -14.12
C LEU A 98 -18.84 -0.66 -14.28
N ARG A 99 -18.04 0.37 -13.98
CA ARG A 99 -18.45 1.77 -14.19
C ARG A 99 -18.71 2.06 -15.67
N PRO A 100 -19.84 2.65 -16.00
CA PRO A 100 -20.26 2.82 -17.40
C PRO A 100 -19.35 3.77 -18.20
N THR A 101 -18.71 4.71 -17.52
CA THR A 101 -17.85 5.74 -18.14
C THR A 101 -16.37 5.35 -18.17
N ALA A 102 -16.02 4.20 -17.59
CA ALA A 102 -14.61 3.77 -17.51
C ALA A 102 -14.05 3.47 -18.92
N ARG A 103 -12.83 3.97 -19.15
CA ARG A 103 -12.08 3.77 -20.39
C ARG A 103 -10.61 3.46 -20.06
N PHE A 104 -10.03 2.65 -20.91
CA PHE A 104 -8.57 2.52 -20.95
C PHE A 104 -7.92 3.82 -21.47
N HIS A 105 -6.64 4.01 -21.19
CA HIS A 105 -5.88 5.19 -21.60
C HIS A 105 -5.88 5.45 -23.10
N ASP A 106 -6.08 4.42 -23.93
CA ASP A 106 -6.20 4.55 -25.38
C ASP A 106 -7.63 4.87 -25.85
N GLY A 107 -8.52 5.22 -24.94
CA GLY A 107 -9.91 5.57 -25.22
C GLY A 107 -10.87 4.39 -25.38
N THR A 108 -10.37 3.15 -25.44
CA THR A 108 -11.22 1.95 -25.53
C THR A 108 -12.12 1.84 -24.28
N PRO A 109 -13.42 1.58 -24.42
CA PRO A 109 -14.28 1.31 -23.27
C PRO A 109 -13.80 0.12 -22.45
N VAL A 110 -13.90 0.22 -21.12
CA VAL A 110 -13.69 -0.92 -20.24
C VAL A 110 -14.93 -1.79 -20.29
N THR A 111 -14.81 -2.96 -20.90
CA THR A 111 -15.92 -3.93 -21.02
C THR A 111 -15.65 -5.16 -20.17
N ALA A 112 -16.73 -5.84 -19.74
CA ALA A 112 -16.62 -7.07 -18.97
C ALA A 112 -15.86 -8.17 -19.73
N SER A 113 -15.93 -8.20 -21.05
CA SER A 113 -15.17 -9.14 -21.88
C SER A 113 -13.67 -8.90 -21.78
N LEU A 114 -13.19 -7.64 -21.84
CA LEU A 114 -11.78 -7.29 -21.70
C LEU A 114 -11.28 -7.56 -20.26
N ILE A 115 -12.10 -7.25 -19.26
CA ILE A 115 -11.76 -7.55 -17.86
C ILE A 115 -11.69 -9.07 -17.64
N ALA A 116 -12.66 -9.85 -18.14
CA ALA A 116 -12.61 -11.30 -18.06
C ALA A 116 -11.33 -11.87 -18.67
N GLN A 117 -10.92 -11.36 -19.82
CA GLN A 117 -9.66 -11.76 -20.47
C GLN A 117 -8.44 -11.39 -19.59
N ALA A 118 -8.39 -10.18 -19.04
CA ALA A 118 -7.32 -9.74 -18.15
C ALA A 118 -7.20 -10.63 -16.90
N LEU A 119 -8.33 -10.92 -16.24
CA LEU A 119 -8.36 -11.75 -15.04
C LEU A 119 -7.97 -13.20 -15.33
N ARG A 120 -8.46 -13.78 -16.44
CA ARG A 120 -8.07 -15.16 -16.87
C ARG A 120 -6.59 -15.30 -17.15
N SER A 121 -5.92 -14.23 -17.56
CA SER A 121 -4.45 -14.25 -17.78
C SER A 121 -3.64 -13.98 -16.51
N THR A 122 -4.18 -13.21 -15.56
CA THR A 122 -3.40 -12.72 -14.43
C THR A 122 -3.61 -13.55 -13.15
N LEU A 123 -4.86 -13.93 -12.82
CA LEU A 123 -5.16 -14.64 -11.58
C LEU A 123 -4.48 -16.02 -11.48
N PRO A 124 -4.38 -16.84 -12.54
CA PRO A 124 -3.64 -18.11 -12.48
C PRO A 124 -2.16 -17.93 -12.09
N ASN A 125 -1.52 -16.86 -12.59
CA ASN A 125 -0.11 -16.56 -12.26
C ASN A 125 0.07 -16.10 -10.80
N LEU A 126 -0.97 -15.60 -10.16
CA LEU A 126 -0.92 -15.11 -8.78
C LEU A 126 -1.35 -16.16 -7.76
N LEU A 127 -2.31 -16.99 -8.11
CA LEU A 127 -2.92 -17.97 -7.22
C LEU A 127 -2.48 -19.41 -7.51
N GLY A 128 -1.91 -19.69 -8.70
CA GLY A 128 -1.48 -21.02 -9.11
C GLY A 128 -2.62 -22.05 -9.07
N PRO A 129 -2.37 -23.25 -8.51
CA PRO A 129 -3.39 -24.29 -8.40
C PRO A 129 -4.67 -23.85 -7.67
N VAL A 130 -4.56 -22.89 -6.70
CA VAL A 130 -5.72 -22.35 -5.97
C VAL A 130 -6.75 -21.73 -6.91
N PHE A 131 -6.29 -21.08 -7.98
CA PHE A 131 -7.20 -20.53 -9.00
C PHE A 131 -8.08 -21.63 -9.61
N GLN A 132 -7.50 -22.77 -9.96
CA GLN A 132 -8.23 -23.87 -10.57
C GLN A 132 -9.11 -24.64 -9.57
N GLU A 133 -8.69 -24.68 -8.30
CA GLU A 133 -9.52 -25.21 -7.23
C GLU A 133 -10.79 -24.38 -7.01
N ASP A 134 -10.66 -23.04 -7.07
CA ASP A 134 -11.74 -22.13 -6.70
C ASP A 134 -12.59 -21.68 -7.89
N VAL A 135 -11.98 -21.38 -9.04
CA VAL A 135 -12.66 -20.76 -10.17
C VAL A 135 -13.07 -21.79 -11.22
N SER A 136 -14.36 -21.85 -11.52
CA SER A 136 -14.85 -22.64 -12.65
C SER A 136 -14.82 -21.86 -13.96
N GLU A 137 -15.21 -20.58 -13.93
CA GLU A 137 -15.35 -19.77 -15.11
C GLU A 137 -15.30 -18.25 -14.77
N ILE A 138 -14.81 -17.44 -15.70
CA ILE A 138 -14.91 -15.98 -15.68
C ILE A 138 -15.52 -15.53 -16.99
N VAL A 139 -16.74 -14.99 -16.97
CA VAL A 139 -17.52 -14.65 -18.18
C VAL A 139 -18.07 -13.24 -18.11
N ALA A 140 -18.19 -12.59 -19.26
CA ALA A 140 -18.99 -11.40 -19.43
C ALA A 140 -20.46 -11.80 -19.60
N LEU A 141 -21.35 -11.27 -18.77
CA LEU A 141 -22.80 -11.41 -18.95
C LEU A 141 -23.32 -10.43 -19.98
N ASP A 142 -22.74 -9.23 -19.99
CA ASP A 142 -22.94 -8.14 -20.96
C ASP A 142 -21.71 -7.22 -20.93
N ASP A 143 -21.79 -6.03 -21.53
CA ASP A 143 -20.68 -5.09 -21.58
C ASP A 143 -20.20 -4.59 -20.21
N ARG A 144 -21.07 -4.61 -19.20
CA ARG A 144 -20.81 -4.03 -17.87
C ARG A 144 -20.82 -5.02 -16.73
N ARG A 145 -21.37 -6.21 -16.94
CA ARG A 145 -21.46 -7.22 -15.89
C ARG A 145 -20.52 -8.38 -16.19
N LEU A 146 -19.58 -8.57 -15.27
CA LEU A 146 -18.67 -9.70 -15.23
C LEU A 146 -19.14 -10.67 -14.16
N GLN A 147 -19.19 -11.96 -14.45
CA GLN A 147 -19.45 -13.00 -13.47
C GLN A 147 -18.24 -13.92 -13.32
N ILE A 148 -17.82 -14.11 -12.08
CA ILE A 148 -16.83 -15.11 -11.69
C ILE A 148 -17.60 -16.26 -11.03
N ARG A 149 -17.61 -17.42 -11.66
CA ARG A 149 -18.24 -18.63 -11.14
C ARG A 149 -17.21 -19.46 -10.38
N LEU A 150 -17.59 -19.94 -9.22
CA LEU A 150 -16.73 -20.63 -8.30
C LEU A 150 -17.14 -22.10 -8.17
N ARG A 151 -16.15 -22.98 -7.96
CA ARG A 151 -16.36 -24.38 -7.51
C ARG A 151 -16.58 -24.43 -6.01
N GLN A 152 -16.03 -23.49 -5.29
CA GLN A 152 -16.06 -23.35 -3.83
C GLN A 152 -15.98 -21.87 -3.46
N PRO A 153 -16.59 -21.44 -2.35
CA PRO A 153 -16.50 -20.05 -1.90
C PRO A 153 -15.04 -19.62 -1.67
N SER A 154 -14.70 -18.36 -2.05
CA SER A 154 -13.34 -17.85 -1.87
C SER A 154 -13.33 -16.35 -1.60
N GLN A 155 -13.08 -15.95 -0.35
CA GLN A 155 -12.88 -14.55 0.04
C GLN A 155 -11.55 -14.01 -0.52
N ILE A 156 -10.53 -14.84 -0.54
CA ILE A 156 -9.21 -14.48 -1.09
C ILE A 156 -9.29 -14.13 -2.59
N LEU A 157 -10.18 -14.78 -3.34
CA LEU A 157 -10.39 -14.40 -4.74
C LEU A 157 -11.03 -13.01 -4.87
N ILE A 158 -11.97 -12.66 -3.98
CA ILE A 158 -12.57 -11.32 -3.99
C ILE A 158 -11.48 -10.29 -3.66
N GLU A 159 -10.67 -10.53 -2.64
CA GLU A 159 -9.55 -9.65 -2.29
C GLU A 159 -8.52 -9.55 -3.42
N ALA A 160 -8.29 -10.63 -4.16
CA ALA A 160 -7.39 -10.63 -5.31
C ALA A 160 -7.85 -9.71 -6.46
N LEU A 161 -9.10 -9.25 -6.49
CA LEU A 161 -9.58 -8.27 -7.48
C LEU A 161 -8.97 -6.85 -7.25
N GLU A 162 -8.18 -6.65 -6.20
CA GLU A 162 -7.33 -5.45 -6.02
C GLU A 162 -6.18 -5.36 -7.04
N ILE A 163 -5.89 -6.45 -7.76
CA ILE A 163 -4.78 -6.48 -8.72
C ILE A 163 -4.97 -5.47 -9.84
N ALA A 164 -3.85 -4.92 -10.30
CA ALA A 164 -3.83 -3.95 -11.37
C ALA A 164 -4.37 -4.51 -12.69
N ILE A 165 -5.43 -3.89 -13.22
CA ILE A 165 -6.01 -4.22 -14.52
C ILE A 165 -5.23 -3.50 -15.62
N ARG A 166 -4.74 -4.27 -16.57
CA ARG A 166 -4.08 -3.80 -17.80
C ARG A 166 -4.85 -4.29 -19.01
N LYS A 167 -4.85 -3.49 -20.08
CA LYS A 167 -5.55 -3.88 -21.30
C LYS A 167 -4.91 -5.14 -21.91
N PRO A 168 -5.68 -6.19 -22.22
CA PRO A 168 -5.16 -7.37 -22.87
C PRO A 168 -4.44 -7.03 -24.19
N GLY A 169 -3.25 -7.60 -24.41
CA GLY A 169 -2.41 -7.32 -25.56
C GLY A 169 -1.67 -5.97 -25.54
N LYS A 170 -1.94 -5.09 -24.55
CA LYS A 170 -1.28 -3.79 -24.38
C LYS A 170 -0.96 -3.54 -22.90
N PRO A 171 0.04 -4.18 -22.30
CA PRO A 171 0.30 -4.15 -20.85
C PRO A 171 0.71 -2.78 -20.30
N SER A 172 1.10 -1.83 -21.15
CA SER A 172 1.35 -0.43 -20.77
C SER A 172 0.07 0.42 -20.64
N VAL A 173 -1.08 -0.09 -21.08
CA VAL A 173 -2.36 0.62 -21.09
C VAL A 173 -3.19 0.22 -19.91
N GLY A 174 -3.36 1.15 -18.96
CA GLY A 174 -4.20 1.03 -17.77
C GLY A 174 -5.47 1.86 -17.86
N THR A 175 -6.10 2.09 -16.70
CA THR A 175 -7.34 2.86 -16.53
C THR A 175 -7.19 4.04 -15.58
N GLY A 176 -6.02 4.20 -14.95
CA GLY A 176 -5.78 5.12 -13.85
C GLY A 176 -5.95 6.60 -14.19
N ALA A 177 -5.95 7.42 -13.15
CA ALA A 177 -6.09 8.87 -13.23
C ALA A 177 -4.95 9.56 -13.99
N TYR A 178 -3.81 8.88 -14.10
CA TYR A 178 -2.65 9.34 -14.86
C TYR A 178 -2.22 8.25 -15.85
N LEU A 179 -1.65 8.69 -16.96
CA LEU A 179 -1.11 7.80 -17.99
C LEU A 179 0.40 8.03 -18.13
N MET A 180 1.14 6.96 -18.33
CA MET A 180 2.58 7.02 -18.60
C MET A 180 2.82 7.67 -19.97
N SER A 181 3.81 8.54 -20.04
CA SER A 181 4.18 9.18 -21.31
C SER A 181 5.22 8.34 -22.04
N PRO A 182 4.97 7.89 -23.28
CA PRO A 182 5.97 7.17 -24.06
C PRO A 182 7.25 7.99 -24.30
N ASP A 183 7.10 9.30 -24.45
CA ASP A 183 8.18 10.22 -24.76
C ASP A 183 8.97 10.70 -23.53
N SER A 184 8.46 10.40 -22.33
CA SER A 184 9.09 10.85 -21.08
C SER A 184 8.96 9.74 -20.01
N PRO A 185 10.00 8.93 -19.83
CA PRO A 185 9.97 7.78 -18.93
C PRO A 185 9.97 8.14 -17.44
N SER A 186 10.03 9.43 -17.12
CA SER A 186 10.04 9.95 -15.73
C SER A 186 8.80 10.76 -15.38
N GLU A 187 7.75 10.77 -16.21
CA GLU A 187 6.53 11.51 -15.93
C GLU A 187 5.25 10.75 -16.27
N VAL A 188 4.18 11.14 -15.59
CA VAL A 188 2.81 10.77 -15.95
C VAL A 188 1.99 12.02 -16.23
N ARG A 189 1.01 11.90 -17.15
CA ARG A 189 0.11 12.97 -17.55
C ARG A 189 -1.32 12.65 -17.10
N ALA A 190 -2.09 13.68 -16.80
CA ALA A 190 -3.47 13.53 -16.41
C ALA A 190 -4.27 12.84 -17.51
N ASN A 191 -5.04 11.83 -17.11
CA ASN A 191 -6.06 11.23 -17.95
C ASN A 191 -7.27 12.19 -18.03
N SER A 192 -7.41 12.90 -19.16
CA SER A 192 -8.52 13.84 -19.37
C SER A 192 -9.90 13.17 -19.37
N ASN A 193 -9.94 11.86 -19.62
CA ASN A 193 -11.15 11.03 -19.70
C ASN A 193 -11.28 10.10 -18.49
N TYR A 194 -10.65 10.47 -17.35
CA TYR A 194 -10.77 9.65 -16.15
C TYR A 194 -12.20 9.60 -15.64
N TYR A 195 -12.69 8.43 -15.35
CA TYR A 195 -14.11 8.15 -15.10
C TYR A 195 -14.67 8.69 -13.77
N LEU A 196 -13.83 9.01 -12.79
CA LEU A 196 -14.28 9.63 -11.53
C LEU A 196 -14.21 11.16 -11.62
N GLU A 197 -13.02 11.71 -11.62
CA GLU A 197 -12.79 13.15 -11.66
C GLU A 197 -11.49 13.43 -12.41
N ARG A 198 -11.53 14.35 -13.37
CA ARG A 198 -10.32 14.76 -14.07
C ARG A 198 -9.29 15.33 -13.08
N PRO A 199 -8.05 14.82 -13.06
CA PRO A 199 -7.01 15.38 -12.22
C PRO A 199 -6.73 16.86 -12.53
N ALA A 200 -6.63 17.69 -11.49
CA ALA A 200 -6.28 19.10 -11.65
C ALA A 200 -4.78 19.30 -11.93
N LEU A 201 -3.94 18.36 -11.50
CA LEU A 201 -2.53 18.34 -11.87
C LEU A 201 -2.41 17.77 -13.29
N ALA A 202 -1.96 18.60 -14.23
CA ALA A 202 -1.81 18.17 -15.62
C ALA A 202 -0.71 17.12 -15.81
N ARG A 203 0.30 17.14 -14.90
CA ARG A 203 1.47 16.29 -15.00
C ARG A 203 2.11 16.09 -13.62
N ILE A 204 2.65 14.90 -13.38
CA ILE A 204 3.53 14.58 -12.26
C ILE A 204 4.87 14.18 -12.86
N ALA A 205 5.92 14.96 -12.58
CA ALA A 205 7.27 14.74 -13.11
C ALA A 205 8.20 14.31 -11.98
N PHE A 206 8.79 13.16 -12.12
CA PHE A 206 9.74 12.60 -11.17
C PHE A 206 11.17 12.98 -11.57
N GLN A 207 11.95 13.39 -10.58
CA GLN A 207 13.37 13.70 -10.71
C GLN A 207 14.15 12.81 -9.76
N THR A 208 15.09 12.03 -10.30
CA THR A 208 15.95 11.16 -9.51
C THR A 208 17.20 11.90 -9.06
N TYR A 209 17.60 11.66 -7.83
CA TYR A 209 18.79 12.22 -7.20
C TYR A 209 19.67 11.12 -6.65
N PRO A 210 21.00 11.31 -6.57
CA PRO A 210 21.91 10.30 -6.02
C PRO A 210 21.54 9.88 -4.60
N THR A 211 21.05 10.80 -3.79
CA THR A 211 20.63 10.54 -2.41
C THR A 211 19.34 11.29 -2.08
N ILE A 212 18.62 10.81 -1.08
CA ILE A 212 17.44 11.48 -0.56
C ILE A 212 17.78 12.87 0.03
N ARG A 213 18.99 13.02 0.60
CA ARG A 213 19.48 14.29 1.14
C ARG A 213 19.61 15.35 0.06
N THR A 214 20.06 14.99 -1.13
CA THR A 214 20.14 15.91 -2.28
C THR A 214 18.73 16.33 -2.73
N ALA A 215 17.80 15.38 -2.84
CA ALA A 215 16.42 15.68 -3.18
C ALA A 215 15.75 16.59 -2.12
N TRP A 216 16.03 16.37 -0.83
CA TRP A 216 15.54 17.22 0.26
C TRP A 216 16.05 18.68 0.12
N ALA A 217 17.32 18.88 -0.14
CA ALA A 217 17.87 20.23 -0.37
C ALA A 217 17.14 20.95 -1.51
N GLU A 218 16.79 20.24 -2.59
CA GLU A 218 16.05 20.80 -3.73
C GLU A 218 14.58 21.15 -3.37
N LEU A 219 13.94 20.36 -2.50
CA LEU A 219 12.61 20.72 -1.96
C LEU A 219 12.67 22.02 -1.17
N LEU A 220 13.65 22.19 -0.28
CA LEU A 220 13.81 23.40 0.53
C LEU A 220 14.15 24.64 -0.31
N ARG A 221 14.88 24.48 -1.43
CA ARG A 221 15.13 25.54 -2.41
C ARG A 221 13.91 25.88 -3.27
N GLY A 222 12.83 25.09 -3.20
CA GLY A 222 11.63 25.27 -4.03
C GLY A 222 11.76 24.74 -5.46
N ASN A 223 12.80 23.99 -5.78
CA ASN A 223 12.98 23.34 -7.08
C ASN A 223 12.15 22.08 -7.23
N LEU A 224 11.74 21.48 -6.11
CA LEU A 224 10.78 20.39 -6.01
C LEU A 224 9.51 20.84 -5.30
N ASP A 225 8.44 20.08 -5.50
CA ASP A 225 7.15 20.28 -4.86
C ASP A 225 6.84 19.19 -3.84
N MET A 226 7.45 18.01 -4.00
CA MET A 226 7.24 16.86 -3.14
C MET A 226 8.52 16.02 -3.05
N LEU A 227 8.80 15.48 -1.86
CA LEU A 227 9.66 14.30 -1.71
C LEU A 227 8.79 13.05 -1.65
N TYR A 228 9.11 12.11 -2.52
CA TYR A 228 8.41 10.82 -2.56
C TYR A 228 8.66 9.99 -1.30
N GLU A 229 9.83 10.11 -0.73
CA GLU A 229 10.19 9.45 0.53
C GLU A 229 11.01 10.40 1.40
N VAL A 230 10.69 10.43 2.68
CA VAL A 230 11.42 11.19 3.69
C VAL A 230 12.14 10.19 4.59
N ASN A 231 13.45 10.31 4.71
CA ASN A 231 14.20 9.52 5.68
C ASN A 231 13.99 10.08 7.10
N MET A 232 14.19 9.23 8.09
CA MET A 232 13.97 9.60 9.49
C MET A 232 14.85 10.77 9.94
N ASP A 233 16.08 10.90 9.41
CA ASP A 233 17.00 11.99 9.74
C ASP A 233 16.51 13.37 9.28
N ALA A 234 15.67 13.40 8.23
CA ALA A 234 15.10 14.64 7.68
C ALA A 234 13.71 14.98 8.27
N LEU A 235 13.06 14.03 8.92
CA LEU A 235 11.65 14.13 9.31
C LEU A 235 11.39 15.32 10.22
N ASP A 236 12.12 15.43 11.35
CA ASP A 236 11.97 16.52 12.31
C ASP A 236 12.21 17.90 11.67
N SER A 237 13.27 17.98 10.84
CA SER A 237 13.63 19.22 10.15
C SER A 237 12.55 19.66 9.15
N LEU A 238 11.95 18.71 8.44
CA LEU A 238 10.86 18.98 7.49
C LEU A 238 9.55 19.29 8.19
N GLN A 239 9.25 18.64 9.31
CA GLN A 239 8.08 18.95 10.14
C GLN A 239 8.16 20.36 10.74
N ALA A 240 9.36 20.85 11.07
CA ALA A 240 9.59 22.22 11.54
C ALA A 240 9.57 23.27 10.41
N SER A 241 9.54 22.86 9.16
CA SER A 241 9.56 23.77 8.00
C SER A 241 8.22 24.49 7.82
N ARG A 242 8.23 25.81 7.65
CA ARG A 242 7.02 26.61 7.41
C ARG A 242 6.38 26.43 6.03
N ASN A 243 7.12 25.87 5.07
CA ASN A 243 6.70 25.79 3.67
C ASN A 243 6.34 24.38 3.20
N VAL A 244 6.43 23.39 4.11
CA VAL A 244 6.28 21.99 3.79
C VAL A 244 5.38 21.31 4.82
N SER A 245 4.43 20.51 4.35
CA SER A 245 3.67 19.58 5.19
C SER A 245 4.25 18.18 5.05
N VAL A 246 4.37 17.48 6.16
CA VAL A 246 4.81 16.08 6.19
C VAL A 246 3.62 15.19 6.52
N PHE A 247 3.45 14.16 5.71
CA PHE A 247 2.37 13.18 5.82
C PHE A 247 2.96 11.81 6.08
N SER A 248 2.82 11.32 7.29
CA SER A 248 3.25 9.97 7.69
C SER A 248 2.15 8.95 7.47
N PHE A 249 2.53 7.75 7.09
CA PHE A 249 1.64 6.61 6.93
C PHE A 249 2.38 5.31 7.25
N LEU A 250 1.66 4.31 7.75
CA LEU A 250 2.22 2.99 7.95
C LEU A 250 2.31 2.28 6.59
N ARG A 251 3.51 1.88 6.19
CA ARG A 251 3.68 1.10 4.98
C ARG A 251 3.23 -0.35 5.22
N HIS A 252 2.46 -0.91 4.29
CA HIS A 252 2.02 -2.30 4.36
C HIS A 252 3.10 -3.30 3.95
N TYR A 253 4.32 -3.05 4.40
CA TYR A 253 5.50 -3.88 4.21
C TYR A 253 6.10 -4.18 5.57
N GLN A 254 6.49 -5.41 5.76
CA GLN A 254 7.02 -5.91 7.01
C GLN A 254 8.48 -6.32 6.81
N TYR A 255 9.36 -5.87 7.69
CA TYR A 255 10.72 -6.39 7.73
C TYR A 255 10.74 -7.74 8.42
N VAL A 256 11.33 -8.72 7.75
CA VAL A 256 11.48 -10.08 8.25
C VAL A 256 12.88 -10.62 7.96
N ILE A 257 13.29 -11.62 8.74
CA ILE A 257 14.42 -12.48 8.36
C ILE A 257 13.82 -13.80 7.89
N MET A 258 13.95 -14.05 6.60
CA MET A 258 13.56 -15.31 5.97
C MET A 258 14.71 -16.28 6.01
N PHE A 259 14.44 -17.56 6.29
CA PHE A 259 15.44 -18.61 6.35
C PHE A 259 15.49 -19.44 5.08
N GLY A 260 16.70 -19.80 4.67
CA GLY A 260 16.97 -20.71 3.58
C GLY A 260 16.93 -22.18 4.00
N ASP A 261 16.95 -23.07 3.02
CA ASP A 261 16.88 -24.52 3.23
C ASP A 261 18.22 -25.12 3.70
N SER A 262 19.31 -24.37 3.61
CA SER A 262 20.68 -24.80 3.92
C SER A 262 21.00 -24.97 5.41
N MET A 263 20.12 -24.47 6.30
CA MET A 263 20.31 -24.48 7.76
C MET A 263 19.45 -25.55 8.44
N PRO A 264 19.98 -26.76 8.74
CA PRO A 264 19.21 -27.82 9.39
C PRO A 264 18.61 -27.41 10.75
N ALA A 265 19.34 -26.63 11.55
CA ALA A 265 18.88 -26.15 12.85
C ALA A 265 17.61 -25.31 12.76
N LEU A 266 17.42 -24.56 11.67
CA LEU A 266 16.24 -23.72 11.44
C LEU A 266 15.00 -24.49 10.94
N LYS A 267 15.13 -25.81 10.71
CA LYS A 267 13.98 -26.69 10.49
C LYS A 267 13.23 -26.99 11.78
N ASP A 268 13.89 -26.87 12.95
CA ASP A 268 13.25 -27.01 14.26
C ASP A 268 12.42 -25.75 14.60
N SER A 269 11.11 -25.92 14.73
CA SER A 269 10.18 -24.84 15.12
C SER A 269 10.50 -24.24 16.49
N ALA A 270 11.09 -25.00 17.41
CA ALA A 270 11.50 -24.51 18.72
C ALA A 270 12.62 -23.45 18.57
N VAL A 271 13.62 -23.71 17.71
CA VAL A 271 14.68 -22.74 17.40
C VAL A 271 14.11 -21.47 16.80
N ARG A 272 13.17 -21.57 15.85
CA ARG A 272 12.55 -20.41 15.23
C ARG A 272 11.70 -19.57 16.22
N ARG A 273 11.01 -20.25 17.18
CA ARG A 273 10.33 -19.54 18.29
C ARG A 273 11.33 -18.86 19.23
N GLU A 274 12.41 -19.55 19.60
CA GLU A 274 13.45 -19.01 20.45
C GLU A 274 14.11 -17.76 19.82
N LEU A 275 14.37 -17.78 18.51
CA LEU A 275 14.87 -16.61 17.75
C LEU A 275 13.87 -15.44 17.75
N ASN A 276 12.58 -15.70 17.55
CA ASN A 276 11.55 -14.67 17.63
C ASN A 276 11.42 -14.09 19.05
N ALA A 277 11.60 -14.91 20.09
CA ALA A 277 11.57 -14.50 21.49
C ALA A 277 12.81 -13.67 21.92
N ALA A 278 13.93 -13.82 21.21
CA ALA A 278 15.18 -13.12 21.52
C ALA A 278 15.15 -11.61 21.16
N LEU A 279 14.12 -11.13 20.46
CA LEU A 279 14.11 -9.79 19.86
C LEU A 279 13.14 -8.85 20.58
N ASP A 280 13.67 -7.81 21.22
CA ASP A 280 12.91 -6.63 21.68
C ASP A 280 12.61 -5.72 20.49
N ARG A 281 11.46 -5.98 19.85
CA ARG A 281 11.00 -5.24 18.67
C ARG A 281 10.71 -3.77 18.96
N ALA A 282 10.30 -3.46 20.20
CA ALA A 282 10.08 -2.08 20.60
C ALA A 282 11.41 -1.31 20.69
N ALA A 283 12.45 -1.94 21.19
CA ALA A 283 13.81 -1.37 21.14
C ALA A 283 14.31 -1.23 19.69
N ILE A 284 14.06 -2.21 18.82
CA ILE A 284 14.40 -2.12 17.39
C ILE A 284 13.72 -0.89 16.75
N VAL A 285 12.42 -0.69 16.93
CA VAL A 285 11.71 0.48 16.41
C VAL A 285 12.32 1.79 16.90
N ARG A 286 12.65 1.88 18.20
CA ARG A 286 13.30 3.09 18.76
C ARG A 286 14.68 3.35 18.17
N GLN A 287 15.53 2.32 18.05
CA GLN A 287 16.92 2.46 17.65
C GLN A 287 17.11 2.62 16.14
N VAL A 288 16.28 1.92 15.34
CA VAL A 288 16.40 1.91 13.87
C VAL A 288 15.57 3.01 13.23
N LEU A 289 14.35 3.24 13.74
CA LEU A 289 13.36 4.13 13.14
C LEU A 289 13.03 5.36 14.00
N ASN A 290 13.81 5.66 15.04
CA ASN A 290 13.54 6.78 15.97
C ASN A 290 12.09 6.79 16.51
N GLY A 291 11.47 5.60 16.66
CA GLY A 291 10.10 5.46 17.10
C GLY A 291 9.04 5.47 15.96
N HIS A 292 9.44 5.72 14.72
CA HIS A 292 8.53 5.79 13.56
C HIS A 292 8.25 4.42 12.95
N GLY A 293 7.41 3.65 13.62
CA GLY A 293 7.03 2.31 13.20
C GLY A 293 6.31 1.55 14.30
N LEU A 294 5.95 0.32 14.01
CA LEU A 294 5.32 -0.58 14.96
C LEU A 294 6.11 -1.88 15.09
N PRO A 295 6.23 -2.41 16.33
CA PRO A 295 6.73 -3.78 16.52
C PRO A 295 5.86 -4.77 15.75
N SER A 296 6.47 -5.72 15.06
CA SER A 296 5.72 -6.79 14.43
C SER A 296 5.34 -7.85 15.44
N VAL A 297 4.06 -8.08 15.59
CA VAL A 297 3.50 -9.13 16.46
C VAL A 297 3.11 -10.40 15.70
N GLY A 298 3.31 -10.40 14.37
CA GLY A 298 2.97 -11.50 13.46
C GLY A 298 2.77 -10.98 12.03
N PRO A 299 2.31 -11.84 11.10
CA PRO A 299 2.20 -11.52 9.68
C PRO A 299 0.96 -10.68 9.31
N VAL A 300 -0.03 -10.60 10.21
CA VAL A 300 -1.28 -9.86 9.94
C VAL A 300 -1.02 -8.37 10.09
N PRO A 301 -1.46 -7.53 9.12
CA PRO A 301 -1.28 -6.08 9.21
C PRO A 301 -1.85 -5.51 10.52
N PRO A 302 -1.15 -4.58 11.18
CA PRO A 302 -1.50 -4.14 12.56
C PRO A 302 -2.88 -3.51 12.69
N ARG A 303 -3.40 -2.91 11.61
CA ARG A 303 -4.72 -2.26 11.59
C ARG A 303 -5.80 -3.11 10.93
N HIS A 304 -5.48 -4.38 10.59
CA HIS A 304 -6.45 -5.23 9.90
C HIS A 304 -7.70 -5.48 10.76
N TRP A 305 -8.87 -5.25 10.18
CA TRP A 305 -10.18 -5.30 10.86
C TRP A 305 -10.49 -6.64 11.55
N ALA A 306 -9.88 -7.72 11.07
CA ALA A 306 -10.06 -9.06 11.64
C ALA A 306 -8.99 -9.44 12.67
N LEU A 307 -7.96 -8.62 12.90
CA LEU A 307 -6.93 -8.89 13.90
C LEU A 307 -7.47 -8.59 15.30
N SER A 308 -7.59 -9.61 16.13
CA SER A 308 -8.01 -9.45 17.52
C SER A 308 -6.86 -8.93 18.39
N ALA A 309 -7.19 -8.03 19.33
CA ALA A 309 -6.25 -7.58 20.36
C ALA A 309 -5.75 -8.73 21.27
N SER A 310 -6.54 -9.80 21.40
CA SER A 310 -6.20 -11.01 22.16
C SER A 310 -5.52 -12.11 21.32
N ALA A 311 -5.22 -11.85 20.03
CA ALA A 311 -4.54 -12.83 19.20
C ALA A 311 -3.14 -13.13 19.75
N PRO A 312 -2.68 -14.39 19.66
CA PRO A 312 -1.30 -14.74 19.98
C PRO A 312 -0.31 -13.86 19.21
N ARG A 313 0.79 -13.52 19.84
CA ARG A 313 1.79 -12.60 19.27
C ARG A 313 3.20 -12.99 19.68
N PHE A 314 4.17 -12.43 18.98
CA PHE A 314 5.57 -12.55 19.37
C PHE A 314 5.88 -11.49 20.41
N ASP A 315 6.13 -11.92 21.64
CA ASP A 315 6.64 -11.07 22.71
C ASP A 315 8.15 -11.32 22.90
N PHE A 316 8.85 -10.32 23.42
CA PHE A 316 10.23 -10.49 23.86
C PHE A 316 10.26 -11.34 25.15
N ASP A 317 10.89 -12.51 25.08
CA ASP A 317 11.02 -13.45 26.21
C ASP A 317 12.48 -13.90 26.38
N PRO A 318 13.25 -13.16 27.20
CA PRO A 318 14.65 -13.51 27.44
C PRO A 318 14.85 -14.89 28.09
N ALA A 319 13.84 -15.41 28.80
CA ALA A 319 13.93 -16.74 29.42
C ALA A 319 13.84 -17.84 28.34
N LEU A 320 12.95 -17.69 27.38
CA LEU A 320 12.86 -18.58 26.21
C LEU A 320 14.10 -18.44 25.32
N ALA A 321 14.57 -17.23 25.08
CA ALA A 321 15.76 -16.93 24.26
C ALA A 321 17.04 -17.56 24.79
N LYS A 322 17.23 -17.68 26.11
CA LYS A 322 18.39 -18.35 26.73
C LYS A 322 18.60 -19.79 26.27
N LYS A 323 17.58 -20.48 25.78
CA LYS A 323 17.70 -21.83 25.24
C LYS A 323 18.56 -21.88 23.97
N LEU A 324 18.67 -20.76 23.25
CA LEU A 324 19.52 -20.63 22.05
C LEU A 324 21.01 -20.89 22.37
N ALA A 325 21.49 -20.60 23.58
CA ALA A 325 22.87 -20.84 23.97
C ALA A 325 23.30 -22.31 23.80
N ALA A 326 22.38 -23.26 24.04
CA ALA A 326 22.62 -24.69 23.83
C ALA A 326 22.57 -25.14 22.36
N ARG A 327 22.11 -24.24 21.45
CA ARG A 327 21.95 -24.55 20.03
C ARG A 327 23.22 -24.26 19.22
N HIS A 328 24.14 -23.44 19.75
CA HIS A 328 25.38 -23.01 19.07
C HIS A 328 25.12 -22.49 17.65
N LEU A 329 24.09 -21.66 17.50
CA LEU A 329 23.67 -21.16 16.18
C LEU A 329 24.69 -20.16 15.63
N HIS A 330 25.09 -20.43 14.40
CA HIS A 330 25.85 -19.54 13.58
C HIS A 330 25.24 -19.50 12.17
N PHE A 331 25.00 -18.30 11.61
CA PHE A 331 24.52 -18.16 10.24
C PHE A 331 24.87 -16.79 9.63
N THR A 332 24.94 -16.77 8.31
CA THR A 332 25.12 -15.55 7.51
C THR A 332 23.76 -15.01 7.08
N CYS A 333 23.49 -13.73 7.39
CA CYS A 333 22.34 -13.00 6.91
C CYS A 333 22.74 -12.07 5.77
N LEU A 334 22.18 -12.26 4.58
CA LEU A 334 22.35 -11.34 3.46
C LEU A 334 21.44 -10.12 3.67
N VAL A 335 22.00 -8.95 3.49
CA VAL A 335 21.37 -7.66 3.77
C VAL A 335 21.58 -6.72 2.59
N ALA A 336 20.54 -6.03 2.14
CA ALA A 336 20.69 -5.03 1.10
C ALA A 336 21.58 -3.86 1.60
N ALA A 337 22.43 -3.35 0.73
CA ALA A 337 23.26 -2.17 0.98
C ALA A 337 22.39 -0.89 1.00
N ASP A 338 21.65 -0.73 2.09
CA ASP A 338 20.75 0.40 2.39
C ASP A 338 20.81 0.71 3.88
N SER A 339 20.83 1.97 4.25
CA SER A 339 21.08 2.42 5.61
C SER A 339 20.06 1.95 6.65
N VAL A 340 18.81 1.69 6.25
CA VAL A 340 17.78 1.15 7.16
C VAL A 340 18.01 -0.33 7.39
N TYR A 341 18.30 -1.08 6.32
CA TYR A 341 18.60 -2.51 6.41
C TYR A 341 19.86 -2.78 7.21
N GLU A 342 20.92 -2.00 6.98
CA GLU A 342 22.21 -2.10 7.71
C GLU A 342 22.01 -1.86 9.21
N ARG A 343 21.34 -0.75 9.60
CA ARG A 343 21.04 -0.45 11.01
C ARG A 343 20.18 -1.54 11.65
N LEU A 344 19.15 -2.01 10.93
CA LEU A 344 18.26 -3.07 11.40
C LEU A 344 19.04 -4.37 11.63
N ALA A 345 19.88 -4.77 10.68
CA ALA A 345 20.72 -5.96 10.80
C ALA A 345 21.68 -5.89 11.99
N LEU A 346 22.32 -4.73 12.22
CA LEU A 346 23.26 -4.54 13.34
C LEU A 346 22.56 -4.61 14.70
N VAL A 347 21.36 -4.00 14.85
CA VAL A 347 20.59 -4.08 16.09
C VAL A 347 20.09 -5.50 16.34
N VAL A 348 19.61 -6.20 15.31
CA VAL A 348 19.22 -7.61 15.43
C VAL A 348 20.40 -8.49 15.78
N LYS A 349 21.56 -8.32 15.13
CA LYS A 349 22.81 -9.03 15.44
C LYS A 349 23.20 -8.86 16.91
N GLN A 350 23.15 -7.64 17.43
CA GLN A 350 23.44 -7.36 18.84
C GLN A 350 22.50 -8.13 19.77
N GLN A 351 21.20 -8.07 19.56
CA GLN A 351 20.21 -8.75 20.40
C GLN A 351 20.33 -10.28 20.31
N LEU A 352 20.64 -10.82 19.14
CA LEU A 352 20.88 -12.25 18.95
C LEU A 352 22.18 -12.69 19.64
N ALA A 353 23.23 -11.86 19.64
CA ALA A 353 24.46 -12.14 20.37
C ALA A 353 24.24 -12.22 21.89
N GLU A 354 23.33 -11.40 22.46
CA GLU A 354 22.94 -11.50 23.87
C GLU A 354 22.25 -12.84 24.19
N ALA A 355 21.63 -13.46 23.17
CA ALA A 355 21.05 -14.81 23.25
C ALA A 355 22.03 -15.92 22.80
N SER A 356 23.34 -15.62 22.66
CA SER A 356 24.41 -16.54 22.23
C SER A 356 24.24 -17.08 20.79
N VAL A 357 23.67 -16.28 19.91
CA VAL A 357 23.58 -16.57 18.47
C VAL A 357 24.58 -15.70 17.72
N ASP A 358 25.42 -16.31 16.89
CA ASP A 358 26.37 -15.61 16.03
C ASP A 358 25.79 -15.38 14.64
N MET A 359 25.29 -14.17 14.38
CA MET A 359 24.82 -13.73 13.08
C MET A 359 25.90 -12.92 12.36
N THR A 360 26.40 -13.43 11.25
CA THR A 360 27.28 -12.68 10.34
C THR A 360 26.42 -11.87 9.36
N VAL A 361 26.63 -10.56 9.32
CA VAL A 361 25.97 -9.68 8.35
C VAL A 361 26.83 -9.60 7.09
N LYS A 362 26.24 -9.90 5.94
CA LYS A 362 26.86 -9.76 4.62
C LYS A 362 26.04 -8.81 3.75
N GLU A 363 26.58 -7.63 3.49
CA GLU A 363 25.98 -6.66 2.58
C GLU A 363 26.13 -7.12 1.15
N VAL A 364 25.04 -6.99 0.40
CA VAL A 364 24.94 -7.36 -1.02
C VAL A 364 24.02 -6.37 -1.74
N THR A 365 24.05 -6.38 -3.06
CA THR A 365 23.17 -5.57 -3.88
C THR A 365 21.71 -6.10 -3.83
N GLN A 366 20.75 -5.26 -4.20
CA GLN A 366 19.35 -5.68 -4.29
C GLN A 366 19.15 -6.81 -5.32
N ASP A 367 19.91 -6.80 -6.42
CA ASP A 367 19.84 -7.85 -7.44
C ASP A 367 20.36 -9.19 -6.90
N GLU A 368 21.43 -9.17 -6.10
CA GLU A 368 21.93 -10.37 -5.42
C GLU A 368 20.94 -10.92 -4.39
N ILE A 369 20.23 -10.05 -3.65
CA ILE A 369 19.12 -10.47 -2.76
C ILE A 369 18.05 -11.21 -3.56
N LEU A 370 17.60 -10.62 -4.67
CA LEU A 370 16.57 -11.22 -5.51
C LEU A 370 17.05 -12.57 -6.10
N GLN A 371 18.27 -12.62 -6.60
CA GLN A 371 18.86 -13.85 -7.13
C GLN A 371 18.97 -14.93 -6.06
N ALA A 372 19.52 -14.58 -4.88
CA ALA A 372 19.63 -15.53 -3.77
C ALA A 372 18.27 -16.09 -3.37
N GLY A 373 17.26 -15.22 -3.31
CA GLY A 373 15.88 -15.61 -2.98
C GLY A 373 15.27 -16.56 -4.01
N GLN A 374 15.42 -16.27 -5.31
CA GLN A 374 14.94 -17.12 -6.39
C GLN A 374 15.64 -18.48 -6.44
N GLU A 375 16.96 -18.49 -6.26
CA GLU A 375 17.77 -19.71 -6.25
C GLU A 375 17.71 -20.47 -4.91
N ARG A 376 17.11 -19.87 -3.86
CA ARG A 376 17.11 -20.36 -2.47
C ARG A 376 18.50 -20.67 -1.90
N LYS A 377 19.52 -19.95 -2.38
CA LYS A 377 20.93 -20.12 -2.00
C LYS A 377 21.34 -19.08 -0.96
N PHE A 378 20.80 -19.19 0.25
CA PHE A 378 21.12 -18.35 1.40
C PHE A 378 20.88 -19.11 2.71
N GLU A 379 21.48 -18.66 3.79
CA GLU A 379 21.16 -19.12 5.14
C GLU A 379 20.04 -18.27 5.74
N ALA A 380 20.18 -16.94 5.66
CA ALA A 380 19.15 -15.98 6.04
C ALA A 380 19.15 -14.76 5.10
N LEU A 381 17.97 -14.19 4.87
CA LEU A 381 17.78 -12.93 4.12
C LEU A 381 16.99 -11.95 4.98
N LEU A 382 17.49 -10.73 5.15
CA LEU A 382 16.73 -9.61 5.69
C LEU A 382 16.02 -8.89 4.53
N ILE A 383 14.71 -8.96 4.50
CA ILE A 383 13.89 -8.41 3.42
C ILE A 383 12.65 -7.67 3.92
N GLU A 384 12.04 -6.84 3.07
CA GLU A 384 10.68 -6.35 3.23
C GLU A 384 9.70 -7.25 2.46
N VAL A 385 8.66 -7.70 3.13
CA VAL A 385 7.56 -8.49 2.54
C VAL A 385 6.30 -7.65 2.46
N VAL A 386 5.63 -7.66 1.30
CA VAL A 386 4.32 -7.00 1.12
C VAL A 386 3.27 -7.79 1.87
N SER A 387 2.74 -7.24 2.95
CA SER A 387 1.87 -7.97 3.89
C SER A 387 0.44 -7.44 3.99
N GLY A 388 0.08 -6.41 3.26
CA GLY A 388 -1.30 -5.94 3.40
C GLY A 388 -1.68 -4.84 2.43
N PRO A 389 -2.83 -4.17 2.66
CA PRO A 389 -3.72 -4.26 3.85
C PRO A 389 -4.65 -5.46 3.89
N SER A 390 -4.97 -6.13 2.74
CA SER A 390 -5.84 -7.32 2.71
C SER A 390 -5.07 -8.61 3.02
N MET A 391 -5.79 -9.70 3.39
CA MET A 391 -5.19 -11.01 3.61
C MET A 391 -4.75 -11.71 2.32
N PHE A 392 -5.09 -11.20 1.15
CA PHE A 392 -4.59 -11.72 -0.12
C PHE A 392 -3.05 -11.76 -0.18
N ARG A 393 -2.37 -10.74 0.39
CA ARG A 393 -0.91 -10.69 0.39
C ARG A 393 -0.29 -11.73 1.32
N PRO A 394 -0.67 -11.84 2.61
CA PRO A 394 -0.24 -12.92 3.48
C PRO A 394 -0.60 -14.30 2.92
N PHE A 395 -1.80 -14.47 2.34
CA PHE A 395 -2.17 -15.72 1.68
C PHE A 395 -1.17 -16.11 0.60
N ARG A 396 -0.80 -15.19 -0.29
CA ARG A 396 0.19 -15.48 -1.34
C ARG A 396 1.56 -15.83 -0.79
N HIS A 397 1.96 -15.22 0.31
CA HIS A 397 3.29 -15.42 0.88
C HIS A 397 3.39 -16.75 1.66
N PHE A 398 2.36 -17.12 2.42
CA PHE A 398 2.44 -18.25 3.34
C PHE A 398 1.74 -19.53 2.85
N TYR A 399 0.77 -19.42 1.93
CA TYR A 399 0.07 -20.62 1.47
C TYR A 399 0.95 -21.46 0.54
N SER A 400 1.11 -22.75 0.86
CA SER A 400 2.09 -23.61 0.20
C SER A 400 1.88 -23.78 -1.31
N LYS A 401 0.63 -23.74 -1.79
CA LYS A 401 0.27 -23.96 -3.19
C LYS A 401 0.36 -22.70 -4.09
N THR A 402 0.63 -21.51 -3.55
CA THR A 402 0.77 -20.31 -4.37
C THR A 402 2.12 -20.28 -5.09
N PRO A 403 2.21 -19.72 -6.31
CA PRO A 403 3.45 -19.70 -7.10
C PRO A 403 4.35 -18.51 -6.72
N PHE A 404 4.52 -18.23 -5.43
CA PHE A 404 5.39 -17.14 -4.98
C PHE A 404 6.78 -17.70 -4.68
N GLU A 405 7.80 -17.25 -5.40
CA GLU A 405 9.15 -17.81 -5.34
C GLU A 405 9.87 -17.54 -4.02
N MET A 406 9.79 -16.30 -3.52
CA MET A 406 10.39 -15.88 -2.25
C MET A 406 9.40 -16.09 -1.10
N LYS A 407 9.15 -17.33 -0.71
CA LYS A 407 8.27 -17.66 0.41
C LYS A 407 8.92 -18.70 1.33
N PRO A 408 8.50 -18.76 2.61
CA PRO A 408 8.95 -19.79 3.52
C PRO A 408 8.49 -21.18 3.08
N ALA A 409 9.06 -22.21 3.69
CA ALA A 409 8.63 -23.59 3.50
C ALA A 409 7.16 -23.76 3.91
N GLY A 410 6.42 -24.58 3.15
CA GLY A 410 5.01 -24.84 3.42
C GLY A 410 4.77 -25.52 4.77
N ASN A 411 3.64 -25.17 5.39
CA ASN A 411 3.20 -25.74 6.67
C ASN A 411 1.70 -26.03 6.62
N ALA A 412 1.32 -27.29 6.82
CA ALA A 412 -0.08 -27.73 6.69
C ALA A 412 -1.04 -27.07 7.71
N ILE A 413 -0.54 -26.68 8.90
CA ILE A 413 -1.36 -25.97 9.91
C ILE A 413 -1.62 -24.52 9.45
N ILE A 414 -0.61 -23.87 8.91
CA ILE A 414 -0.74 -22.53 8.32
C ILE A 414 -1.68 -22.59 7.11
N ASP A 415 -1.51 -23.56 6.23
CA ASP A 415 -2.40 -23.76 5.08
C ASP A 415 -3.87 -23.96 5.51
N ALA A 416 -4.12 -24.80 6.52
CA ALA A 416 -5.46 -25.02 7.02
C ALA A 416 -6.12 -23.73 7.58
N ALA A 417 -5.35 -22.92 8.29
CA ALA A 417 -5.84 -21.63 8.81
C ALA A 417 -6.14 -20.64 7.68
N LEU A 418 -5.28 -20.58 6.66
CA LEU A 418 -5.50 -19.76 5.46
C LEU A 418 -6.67 -20.26 4.62
N ASP A 419 -6.90 -21.58 4.55
CA ASP A 419 -8.10 -22.15 3.93
C ASP A 419 -9.37 -21.77 4.70
N ARG A 420 -9.33 -21.69 6.03
CA ARG A 420 -10.46 -21.19 6.83
C ARG A 420 -10.79 -19.74 6.46
N ILE A 421 -9.79 -18.86 6.32
CA ILE A 421 -9.99 -17.48 5.85
C ILE A 421 -10.60 -17.50 4.43
N ARG A 422 -10.00 -18.27 3.53
CA ARG A 422 -10.43 -18.39 2.13
C ARG A 422 -11.90 -18.80 2.02
N ARG A 423 -12.35 -19.76 2.86
CA ARG A 423 -13.71 -20.32 2.82
C ARG A 423 -14.71 -19.62 3.74
N ALA A 424 -14.27 -18.63 4.53
CA ALA A 424 -15.07 -18.02 5.57
C ALA A 424 -16.46 -17.57 5.08
N PRO A 425 -17.57 -18.04 5.68
CA PRO A 425 -18.93 -17.68 5.28
C PRO A 425 -19.40 -16.33 5.81
N SER A 426 -18.72 -15.81 6.82
CA SER A 426 -19.08 -14.56 7.50
C SER A 426 -17.83 -13.85 8.00
N ASP A 427 -17.98 -12.58 8.38
CA ASP A 427 -16.95 -11.80 9.05
C ASP A 427 -16.45 -12.45 10.34
N GLU A 428 -17.31 -13.15 11.06
CA GLU A 428 -16.94 -13.87 12.29
C GLU A 428 -16.02 -15.04 11.98
N GLU A 429 -16.39 -15.90 11.04
CA GLU A 429 -15.54 -17.02 10.60
C GLU A 429 -14.24 -16.56 9.99
N TYR A 430 -14.26 -15.43 9.29
CA TYR A 430 -13.04 -14.81 8.77
C TYR A 430 -12.11 -14.38 9.92
N ARG A 431 -12.64 -13.71 10.98
CA ARG A 431 -11.86 -13.34 12.18
C ARG A 431 -11.28 -14.56 12.89
N LEU A 432 -12.07 -15.64 13.01
CA LEU A 432 -11.58 -16.88 13.59
C LEU A 432 -10.46 -17.50 12.76
N GLY A 433 -10.57 -17.47 11.43
CA GLY A 433 -9.52 -17.91 10.52
C GLY A 433 -8.24 -17.09 10.67
N VAL A 434 -8.36 -15.74 10.79
CA VAL A 434 -7.21 -14.85 11.02
C VAL A 434 -6.56 -15.14 12.39
N ALA A 435 -7.35 -15.39 13.44
CA ALA A 435 -6.82 -15.75 14.75
C ALA A 435 -6.10 -17.12 14.72
N ASP A 436 -6.63 -18.10 13.99
CA ASP A 436 -5.99 -19.40 13.80
C ASP A 436 -4.69 -19.27 13.01
N PHE A 437 -4.67 -18.45 11.95
CA PHE A 437 -3.48 -18.16 11.18
C PHE A 437 -2.40 -17.50 12.06
N GLN A 438 -2.76 -16.46 12.82
CA GLN A 438 -1.85 -15.82 13.76
C GLN A 438 -1.28 -16.81 14.77
N ARG A 439 -2.13 -17.71 15.32
CA ARG A 439 -1.71 -18.75 16.26
C ARG A 439 -0.76 -19.77 15.62
N ALA A 440 -1.07 -20.20 14.39
CA ALA A 440 -0.23 -21.14 13.66
C ALA A 440 1.18 -20.57 13.43
N ILE A 441 1.26 -19.30 13.02
CA ILE A 441 2.52 -18.60 12.82
C ILE A 441 3.30 -18.42 14.12
N VAL A 442 2.67 -18.07 15.24
CA VAL A 442 3.37 -17.91 16.52
C VAL A 442 3.88 -19.25 17.06
N ASN A 443 3.14 -20.32 16.84
CA ASN A 443 3.53 -21.67 17.28
C ASN A 443 4.64 -22.28 16.41
N ASP A 444 4.65 -21.98 15.13
CA ASP A 444 5.65 -22.48 14.17
C ASP A 444 6.03 -21.35 13.19
N PRO A 445 6.82 -20.37 13.65
CA PRO A 445 7.16 -19.20 12.84
C PRO A 445 8.05 -19.58 11.65
N PRO A 446 7.60 -19.35 10.41
CA PRO A 446 8.41 -19.63 9.23
C PRO A 446 9.56 -18.61 9.03
N GLU A 447 9.47 -17.47 9.73
CA GLU A 447 10.36 -16.33 9.60
C GLU A 447 10.55 -15.66 10.97
N VAL A 448 11.55 -14.79 11.09
CA VAL A 448 11.63 -13.84 12.20
C VAL A 448 10.96 -12.55 11.79
N PHE A 449 9.87 -12.21 12.45
CA PHE A 449 9.10 -11.00 12.22
C PHE A 449 9.71 -9.84 13.02
N LEU A 450 10.02 -8.72 12.38
CA LEU A 450 10.74 -7.61 13.01
C LEU A 450 9.85 -6.40 13.27
N ILE A 451 9.61 -5.60 12.25
CA ILE A 451 8.93 -4.31 12.39
C ILE A 451 8.08 -3.97 11.16
N TRP A 452 7.14 -3.06 11.37
CA TRP A 452 6.42 -2.31 10.34
C TRP A 452 6.93 -0.88 10.36
N ALA A 453 7.48 -0.41 9.25
CA ALA A 453 8.03 0.95 9.19
C ALA A 453 6.96 1.97 8.79
N GLU A 454 6.94 3.11 9.47
CA GLU A 454 6.33 4.31 8.93
C GLU A 454 7.17 4.87 7.79
N ARG A 455 6.50 5.46 6.82
CA ARG A 455 7.08 6.26 5.75
C ARG A 455 6.42 7.64 5.77
N ALA A 456 7.08 8.59 5.19
CA ALA A 456 6.53 9.93 5.09
C ALA A 456 6.73 10.52 3.69
N ARG A 457 5.80 11.38 3.32
CA ARG A 457 5.83 12.25 2.15
C ARG A 457 5.96 13.69 2.61
N ALA A 458 6.79 14.48 1.98
CA ALA A 458 6.87 15.91 2.27
C ALA A 458 6.39 16.68 1.04
N VAL A 459 5.42 17.59 1.23
CA VAL A 459 4.79 18.33 0.13
C VAL A 459 4.83 19.83 0.42
N ASN A 460 5.26 20.60 -0.55
CA ASN A 460 5.28 22.06 -0.48
C ASN A 460 3.85 22.61 -0.40
N HIS A 461 3.64 23.63 0.43
CA HIS A 461 2.35 24.31 0.63
C HIS A 461 1.74 24.92 -0.64
N ARG A 462 2.49 24.96 -1.75
CA ARG A 462 1.94 25.34 -3.08
C ARG A 462 0.86 24.39 -3.59
N PHE A 463 0.72 23.21 -2.97
CA PHE A 463 -0.31 22.24 -3.29
C PHE A 463 -1.24 22.00 -2.11
N GLU A 464 -2.49 21.84 -2.43
CA GLU A 464 -3.53 21.36 -1.51
C GLU A 464 -3.61 19.84 -1.65
N VAL A 465 -3.37 19.16 -0.55
CA VAL A 465 -3.32 17.70 -0.48
C VAL A 465 -4.44 17.22 0.42
N PRO A 466 -5.49 16.61 -0.14
CA PRO A 466 -6.49 15.93 0.68
C PRO A 466 -5.84 14.75 1.41
N THR A 467 -5.93 14.79 2.73
CA THR A 467 -5.48 13.65 3.56
C THR A 467 -6.50 12.52 3.43
N PRO A 468 -6.07 11.30 3.13
CA PRO A 468 -6.99 10.16 3.16
C PRO A 468 -7.54 9.94 4.57
N ASP A 469 -8.86 9.78 4.69
CA ASP A 469 -9.53 9.56 5.99
C ASP A 469 -9.07 8.25 6.67
N ASP A 470 -8.56 7.33 5.88
CA ASP A 470 -8.09 6.02 6.30
C ASP A 470 -6.59 5.95 6.65
N GLY A 471 -5.88 7.08 6.65
CA GLY A 471 -4.45 7.15 7.01
C GLY A 471 -3.48 6.52 6.01
N ARG A 472 -3.95 6.26 4.77
CA ARG A 472 -3.12 5.72 3.68
C ARG A 472 -2.14 6.74 3.11
N ASP A 473 -1.21 6.24 2.31
CA ASP A 473 -0.28 7.07 1.55
C ASP A 473 -1.04 8.12 0.70
N ILE A 474 -0.72 9.39 0.92
CA ILE A 474 -1.34 10.53 0.24
C ILE A 474 -1.23 10.46 -1.30
N ILE A 475 -0.24 9.76 -1.85
CA ILE A 475 -0.07 9.63 -3.30
C ILE A 475 -1.28 8.93 -3.95
N ASN A 476 -2.01 8.11 -3.21
CA ASN A 476 -3.25 7.49 -3.67
C ASN A 476 -4.38 8.50 -3.92
N THR A 477 -4.24 9.71 -3.37
CA THR A 477 -5.18 10.84 -3.59
C THR A 477 -4.68 11.84 -4.64
N ALA A 478 -3.55 11.58 -5.32
CA ALA A 478 -2.92 12.54 -6.25
C ALA A 478 -3.88 13.10 -7.31
N ARG A 479 -4.89 12.33 -7.71
CA ARG A 479 -5.96 12.79 -8.62
C ARG A 479 -6.78 13.96 -8.07
N LEU A 480 -6.87 14.10 -6.75
CA LEU A 480 -7.62 15.15 -6.05
C LEU A 480 -6.76 16.37 -5.70
N TRP A 481 -5.43 16.28 -5.88
CA TRP A 481 -4.54 17.38 -5.52
C TRP A 481 -4.74 18.57 -6.44
N ARG A 482 -4.63 19.77 -5.87
CA ARG A 482 -4.81 21.04 -6.59
C ARG A 482 -3.69 22.00 -6.22
N PRO A 483 -3.33 22.95 -7.12
CA PRO A 483 -2.53 24.10 -6.71
C PRO A 483 -3.25 24.90 -5.63
N ALA A 484 -2.53 25.29 -4.58
CA ALA A 484 -3.07 26.15 -3.53
C ALA A 484 -3.43 27.53 -4.09
N THR A 485 -4.53 28.10 -3.64
CA THR A 485 -4.95 29.45 -4.01
C THR A 485 -4.08 30.51 -3.31
N ALA A 486 -4.02 31.73 -3.88
CA ALA A 486 -3.28 32.84 -3.28
C ALA A 486 -3.74 33.14 -1.83
N GLN A 487 -5.04 32.99 -1.55
CA GLN A 487 -5.61 33.20 -0.21
C GLN A 487 -5.13 32.12 0.78
N GLN A 488 -5.06 30.86 0.35
CA GLN A 488 -4.54 29.76 1.18
C GLN A 488 -3.04 29.91 1.46
N LEU A 489 -2.26 30.38 0.49
CA LEU A 489 -0.84 30.67 0.70
C LEU A 489 -0.65 31.83 1.68
N ALA A 490 -1.46 32.88 1.60
CA ALA A 490 -1.39 34.02 2.51
C ALA A 490 -1.78 33.67 3.96
N SER A 491 -2.67 32.71 4.18
CA SER A 491 -3.08 32.26 5.52
C SER A 491 -2.08 31.35 6.21
N ARG A 492 -1.09 30.82 5.50
CA ARG A 492 -0.05 29.91 6.01
C ARG A 492 1.29 30.58 6.31
N ASN A 493 1.45 31.83 5.84
CA ASN A 493 2.60 32.71 6.14
C ASN A 493 2.33 33.57 7.38
#